data_3fae721a8fb335b6ba6394aa6ba83699
#
_entry.id   3fae721a8fb335b6ba6394aa6ba83699
#
_cell.length_a   1.000
_cell.length_b   1.000
_cell.length_c   1.000
_cell.angle_alpha   90.00
_cell.angle_beta   90.00
_cell.angle_gamma   90.00
#
_symmetry.space_group_name_H-M   'P 1'
#
loop_
_entity.id
_entity.type
_entity.pdbx_description
1 polymer ?
#
loop_
_entity_poly.entity_id
_entity_poly.type
_entity_poly.pdbx_seq_one_letter_code
_entity_poly.pdbx_strand_id
1 'polypeptide(L)'
;MHYEFSNYIYTEKLQDANGNDVIIDPSNPVPAFKFTQGNAQLFGGEIFVDIHPHPFDWLHLENSFSYVRATQNNRADNEKFLPFIPAPKYRGEIKAQFKEVNNTFSEFYAKFSVDHYFKQNNIFSAFDTETSTPAYTLLSVGVGTNIKAFGKKDFFNFFISGENLANVAYQNHLSRLKYAPENLATGRVGVFNMGRNISTKLVINF
;
A
#
# COMPACT_ATOMS: atom_id res chain seq x y z
N MET A 1 15.23 -12.91 -2.37
CA MET A 1 16.37 -12.07 -2.77
C MET A 1 17.16 -11.64 -1.54
N HIS A 2 18.47 -11.49 -1.69
CA HIS A 2 19.37 -10.94 -0.69
C HIS A 2 20.35 -10.00 -1.40
N TYR A 3 20.51 -8.79 -0.87
CA TYR A 3 21.43 -7.80 -1.41
C TYR A 3 22.27 -7.20 -0.29
N GLU A 4 23.55 -6.96 -0.58
CA GLU A 4 24.46 -6.19 0.24
C GLU A 4 24.84 -4.91 -0.49
N PHE A 5 24.72 -3.80 0.19
CA PHE A 5 25.05 -2.49 -0.36
C PHE A 5 26.17 -1.85 0.44
N SER A 6 27.22 -1.44 -0.24
CA SER A 6 28.19 -0.52 0.31
C SER A 6 27.75 0.91 0.02
N ASN A 7 27.80 1.78 1.04
CA ASN A 7 27.44 3.18 0.90
C ASN A 7 25.98 3.44 0.44
N TYR A 8 25.02 2.67 0.96
CA TYR A 8 23.61 2.93 0.74
C TYR A 8 23.24 4.31 1.30
N ILE A 9 22.57 5.15 0.50
CA ILE A 9 22.19 6.50 0.90
C ILE A 9 20.73 6.48 1.37
N TYR A 10 20.50 7.02 2.55
CA TYR A 10 19.17 7.17 3.14
C TYR A 10 19.02 8.55 3.79
N THR A 11 17.83 8.89 4.21
CA THR A 11 17.55 10.16 4.90
C THR A 11 17.22 9.90 6.37
N GLU A 12 17.77 10.73 7.24
CA GLU A 12 17.41 10.77 8.64
C GLU A 12 17.04 12.21 9.05
N LYS A 13 16.25 12.36 10.10
CA LYS A 13 15.89 13.67 10.60
C LYS A 13 17.11 14.40 11.17
N LEU A 14 17.22 15.68 10.93
CA LEU A 14 18.30 16.51 11.46
C LEU A 14 17.89 17.09 12.82
N GLN A 15 18.67 16.77 13.85
CA GLN A 15 18.50 17.33 15.19
C GLN A 15 19.72 18.17 15.61
N ASP A 16 19.48 19.13 16.48
CA ASP A 16 20.53 19.92 17.13
C ASP A 16 21.25 19.12 18.24
N ALA A 17 22.22 19.76 18.90
CA ALA A 17 22.98 19.11 19.97
C ALA A 17 22.14 18.79 21.23
N ASN A 18 20.95 19.33 21.34
CA ASN A 18 20.02 19.11 22.46
C ASN A 18 18.93 18.06 22.09
N GLY A 19 18.95 17.54 20.86
CA GLY A 19 17.96 16.57 20.36
C GLY A 19 16.67 17.22 19.83
N ASN A 20 16.65 18.54 19.62
CA ASN A 20 15.50 19.20 19.02
C ASN A 20 15.58 19.14 17.50
N ASP A 21 14.41 19.06 16.86
CA ASP A 21 14.32 19.09 15.40
C ASP A 21 14.81 20.42 14.84
N VAL A 22 15.70 20.38 13.86
CA VAL A 22 16.16 21.57 13.14
C VAL A 22 15.11 21.99 12.14
N ILE A 23 14.62 23.22 12.27
CA ILE A 23 13.67 23.85 11.35
C ILE A 23 14.41 24.95 10.59
N ILE A 24 14.51 24.78 9.26
CA ILE A 24 15.25 25.72 8.40
C ILE A 24 14.43 27.00 8.17
N ASP A 25 13.12 26.85 7.96
CA ASP A 25 12.21 27.97 7.71
C ASP A 25 11.17 28.08 8.86
N PRO A 26 11.30 29.07 9.75
CA PRO A 26 10.33 29.24 10.83
C PRO A 26 8.91 29.58 10.37
N SER A 27 8.74 30.10 9.16
CA SER A 27 7.41 30.37 8.58
C SER A 27 6.71 29.10 8.08
N ASN A 28 7.50 28.04 7.86
CA ASN A 28 7.03 26.70 7.49
C ASN A 28 7.76 25.66 8.37
N PRO A 29 7.28 25.41 9.60
CA PRO A 29 8.01 24.67 10.62
C PRO A 29 8.02 23.16 10.34
N VAL A 30 8.65 22.76 9.25
CA VAL A 30 8.87 21.36 8.87
C VAL A 30 10.27 20.95 9.28
N PRO A 31 10.46 19.79 9.95
CA PRO A 31 11.78 19.28 10.30
C PRO A 31 12.66 19.07 9.07
N ALA A 32 13.92 19.48 9.18
CA ALA A 32 14.92 19.24 8.17
C ALA A 32 15.37 17.76 8.17
N PHE A 33 15.78 17.25 7.01
CA PHE A 33 16.39 15.94 6.85
C PHE A 33 17.77 16.08 6.23
N LYS A 34 18.68 15.23 6.63
CA LYS A 34 20.01 15.10 6.00
C LYS A 34 20.13 13.75 5.29
N PHE A 35 20.99 13.71 4.27
CA PHE A 35 21.39 12.45 3.65
C PHE A 35 22.56 11.86 4.44
N THR A 36 22.46 10.57 4.70
CA THR A 36 23.48 9.76 5.38
C THR A 36 23.74 8.52 4.54
N GLN A 37 24.92 7.96 4.66
CA GLN A 37 25.28 6.72 3.97
C GLN A 37 25.84 5.68 4.96
N GLY A 38 25.62 4.42 4.64
CA GLY A 38 26.10 3.30 5.44
C GLY A 38 26.01 1.98 4.68
N ASN A 39 26.63 0.95 5.22
CA ASN A 39 26.51 -0.40 4.66
C ASN A 39 25.19 -1.00 5.09
N ALA A 40 24.45 -1.55 4.15
CA ALA A 40 23.13 -2.09 4.38
C ALA A 40 22.95 -3.47 3.76
N GLN A 41 22.10 -4.26 4.38
CA GLN A 41 21.65 -5.56 3.88
C GLN A 41 20.14 -5.50 3.66
N LEU A 42 19.69 -5.96 2.51
CA LEU A 42 18.28 -6.07 2.18
C LEU A 42 17.95 -7.53 1.92
N PHE A 43 16.97 -8.03 2.66
CA PHE A 43 16.43 -9.37 2.52
C PHE A 43 14.94 -9.28 2.28
N GLY A 44 14.42 -10.06 1.31
CA GLY A 44 13.00 -10.10 1.07
C GLY A 44 12.59 -11.09 0.00
N GLY A 45 11.30 -11.21 -0.17
CA GLY A 45 10.69 -12.07 -1.18
C GLY A 45 9.24 -11.74 -1.41
N GLU A 46 8.75 -12.19 -2.54
CA GLU A 46 7.36 -12.17 -2.93
C GLU A 46 6.95 -13.54 -3.43
N ILE A 47 5.77 -13.99 -3.01
CA ILE A 47 5.15 -15.23 -3.47
C ILE A 47 3.80 -14.85 -4.05
N PHE A 48 3.52 -15.30 -5.26
CA PHE A 48 2.22 -15.19 -5.91
C PHE A 48 1.74 -16.58 -6.30
N VAL A 49 0.47 -16.87 -6.01
CA VAL A 49 -0.19 -18.13 -6.37
C VAL A 49 -1.58 -17.80 -6.92
N ASP A 50 -1.84 -18.24 -8.13
CA ASP A 50 -3.14 -18.17 -8.77
C ASP A 50 -3.64 -19.60 -8.99
N ILE A 51 -4.78 -19.93 -8.40
CA ILE A 51 -5.39 -21.26 -8.45
C ILE A 51 -6.68 -21.18 -9.27
N HIS A 52 -6.76 -21.99 -10.31
CA HIS A 52 -7.92 -22.20 -11.15
C HIS A 52 -8.49 -23.60 -10.85
N PRO A 53 -9.44 -23.74 -9.93
CA PRO A 53 -9.93 -25.07 -9.53
C PRO A 53 -10.79 -25.70 -10.62
N HIS A 54 -10.32 -26.80 -11.24
CA HIS A 54 -11.11 -27.58 -12.18
C HIS A 54 -12.25 -28.33 -11.46
N PRO A 55 -13.49 -28.36 -11.97
CA PRO A 55 -13.97 -27.87 -13.27
C PRO A 55 -14.47 -26.40 -13.27
N PHE A 56 -14.14 -25.60 -12.28
CA PHE A 56 -14.63 -24.22 -12.15
C PHE A 56 -13.67 -23.23 -12.81
N ASP A 57 -13.45 -23.35 -14.13
CA ASP A 57 -12.50 -22.53 -14.90
C ASP A 57 -12.84 -21.02 -14.90
N TRP A 58 -14.06 -20.68 -14.45
CA TRP A 58 -14.51 -19.31 -14.23
C TRP A 58 -14.07 -18.71 -12.89
N LEU A 59 -13.54 -19.53 -11.98
CA LEU A 59 -13.13 -19.12 -10.64
C LEU A 59 -11.62 -18.97 -10.56
N HIS A 60 -11.16 -17.83 -10.09
CA HIS A 60 -9.76 -17.50 -9.85
C HIS A 60 -9.56 -17.22 -8.36
N LEU A 61 -8.55 -17.83 -7.77
CA LEU A 61 -8.14 -17.64 -6.38
C LEU A 61 -6.69 -17.16 -6.37
N GLU A 62 -6.53 -15.84 -6.35
CA GLU A 62 -5.22 -15.20 -6.37
C GLU A 62 -4.76 -14.90 -4.94
N ASN A 63 -3.52 -15.26 -4.61
CA ASN A 63 -2.90 -14.97 -3.34
C ASN A 63 -1.50 -14.44 -3.55
N SER A 64 -1.14 -13.39 -2.85
CA SER A 64 0.22 -12.90 -2.82
C SER A 64 0.66 -12.51 -1.42
N PHE A 65 1.92 -12.72 -1.15
CA PHE A 65 2.56 -12.27 0.08
C PHE A 65 3.90 -11.63 -0.26
N SER A 66 4.14 -10.44 0.26
CA SER A 66 5.39 -9.70 0.09
C SER A 66 6.00 -9.34 1.44
N TYR A 67 7.31 -9.50 1.54
CA TYR A 67 8.09 -9.17 2.71
C TYR A 67 9.44 -8.58 2.33
N VAL A 68 9.80 -7.47 2.96
CA VAL A 68 11.12 -6.85 2.82
C VAL A 68 11.61 -6.43 4.21
N ARG A 69 12.86 -6.70 4.47
CA ARG A 69 13.60 -6.23 5.64
C ARG A 69 14.93 -5.64 5.19
N ALA A 70 15.24 -4.45 5.65
CA ALA A 70 16.51 -3.82 5.40
C ALA A 70 17.17 -3.42 6.72
N THR A 71 18.44 -3.79 6.89
CA THR A 71 19.21 -3.56 8.11
C THR A 71 20.54 -2.90 7.78
N GLN A 72 21.06 -2.14 8.72
CA GLN A 72 22.41 -1.58 8.69
C GLN A 72 23.35 -2.42 9.56
N ASN A 73 24.58 -2.58 9.10
CA ASN A 73 25.59 -3.30 9.83
C ASN A 73 26.25 -2.41 10.89
N ASN A 74 26.53 -2.97 12.07
CA ASN A 74 27.28 -2.32 13.16
C ASN A 74 26.69 -0.95 13.59
N ARG A 75 25.36 -0.88 13.71
CA ARG A 75 24.64 0.29 14.20
C ARG A 75 23.94 0.02 15.52
N ALA A 76 23.62 1.08 16.25
CA ALA A 76 22.81 1.00 17.46
C ALA A 76 21.41 0.43 17.15
N ASP A 77 20.71 -0.09 18.17
CA ASP A 77 19.39 -0.75 17.96
C ASP A 77 18.35 0.18 17.33
N ASN A 78 18.38 1.47 17.64
CA ASN A 78 17.50 2.49 17.08
C ASN A 78 17.85 2.90 15.63
N GLU A 79 19.06 2.57 15.16
CA GLU A 79 19.56 2.80 13.81
C GLU A 79 19.68 1.50 12.98
N LYS A 80 19.32 0.36 13.56
CA LYS A 80 19.53 -0.97 12.97
C LYS A 80 18.79 -1.17 11.66
N PHE A 81 17.61 -0.61 11.50
CA PHE A 81 16.79 -0.75 10.31
C PHE A 81 16.98 0.44 9.39
N LEU A 82 16.85 0.24 8.09
CA LEU A 82 16.73 1.36 7.15
C LEU A 82 15.35 2.01 7.28
N PRO A 83 15.27 3.33 7.15
CA PRO A 83 13.99 4.02 7.24
C PRO A 83 13.10 3.75 6.01
N PHE A 84 11.79 3.80 6.22
CA PHE A 84 10.75 3.72 5.19
C PHE A 84 10.75 2.41 4.38
N ILE A 85 10.96 1.31 5.08
CA ILE A 85 10.79 -0.03 4.51
C ILE A 85 9.32 -0.44 4.62
N PRO A 86 8.68 -0.90 3.53
CA PRO A 86 7.26 -1.24 3.55
C PRO A 86 6.92 -2.33 4.58
N ALA A 87 5.73 -2.24 5.15
CA ALA A 87 5.19 -3.31 5.97
C ALA A 87 4.98 -4.58 5.15
N PRO A 88 5.15 -5.78 5.75
CA PRO A 88 4.74 -7.02 5.09
C PRO A 88 3.28 -6.94 4.67
N LYS A 89 2.95 -7.49 3.52
CA LYS A 89 1.61 -7.44 2.95
C LYS A 89 1.16 -8.80 2.47
N TYR A 90 -0.07 -9.16 2.80
CA TYR A 90 -0.81 -10.25 2.16
C TYR A 90 -1.97 -9.68 1.37
N ARG A 91 -2.20 -10.23 0.17
CA ARG A 91 -3.39 -9.97 -0.63
C ARG A 91 -4.01 -11.30 -1.06
N GLY A 92 -5.29 -11.46 -0.77
CA GLY A 92 -6.13 -12.53 -1.32
C GLY A 92 -7.23 -11.92 -2.18
N GLU A 93 -7.49 -12.51 -3.34
CA GLU A 93 -8.59 -12.12 -4.22
C GLU A 93 -9.32 -13.37 -4.72
N ILE A 94 -10.65 -13.35 -4.64
CA ILE A 94 -11.54 -14.32 -5.28
C ILE A 94 -12.23 -13.60 -6.41
N LYS A 95 -12.11 -14.12 -7.64
CA LYS A 95 -12.71 -13.54 -8.84
C LYS A 95 -13.48 -14.62 -9.61
N ALA A 96 -14.74 -14.33 -9.88
CA ALA A 96 -15.55 -15.09 -10.83
C ALA A 96 -15.56 -14.34 -12.17
N GLN A 97 -15.22 -15.01 -13.27
CA GLN A 97 -15.16 -14.40 -14.61
C GLN A 97 -15.86 -15.26 -15.65
N PHE A 98 -16.77 -14.67 -16.42
CA PHE A 98 -17.54 -15.34 -17.46
C PHE A 98 -17.37 -14.59 -18.79
N LYS A 99 -16.79 -15.25 -19.80
CA LYS A 99 -16.51 -14.64 -21.11
C LYS A 99 -17.78 -14.25 -21.86
N GLU A 100 -18.80 -15.11 -21.82
CA GLU A 100 -20.10 -14.86 -22.44
C GLU A 100 -21.20 -15.15 -21.42
N VAL A 101 -22.07 -14.18 -21.19
CA VAL A 101 -23.23 -14.32 -20.31
C VAL A 101 -24.49 -14.50 -21.13
N ASN A 102 -24.70 -13.63 -22.13
CA ASN A 102 -25.80 -13.68 -23.08
C ASN A 102 -25.51 -12.81 -24.33
N ASN A 103 -26.52 -12.61 -25.18
CA ASN A 103 -26.39 -11.80 -26.39
C ASN A 103 -26.07 -10.31 -26.12
N THR A 104 -26.29 -9.80 -24.91
CA THR A 104 -26.07 -8.39 -24.53
C THR A 104 -24.82 -8.20 -23.68
N PHE A 105 -24.53 -9.12 -22.76
CA PHE A 105 -23.45 -9.01 -21.81
C PHE A 105 -22.33 -10.02 -22.09
N SER A 106 -21.08 -9.57 -22.04
CA SER A 106 -19.87 -10.38 -22.14
C SER A 106 -18.81 -9.89 -21.15
N GLU A 107 -17.79 -10.70 -20.95
CA GLU A 107 -16.66 -10.41 -20.04
C GLU A 107 -17.12 -9.96 -18.64
N PHE A 108 -18.19 -10.60 -18.14
CA PHE A 108 -18.68 -10.31 -16.79
C PHE A 108 -17.69 -10.84 -15.76
N TYR A 109 -17.35 -10.02 -14.80
CA TYR A 109 -16.62 -10.46 -13.61
C TYR A 109 -17.18 -9.86 -12.34
N ALA A 110 -17.04 -10.61 -11.26
CA ALA A 110 -17.21 -10.13 -9.90
C ALA A 110 -16.01 -10.56 -9.06
N LYS A 111 -15.49 -9.68 -8.24
CA LYS A 111 -14.35 -9.98 -7.39
C LYS A 111 -14.49 -9.40 -5.99
N PHE A 112 -13.89 -10.11 -5.04
CA PHE A 112 -13.71 -9.68 -3.66
C PHE A 112 -12.24 -9.82 -3.30
N SER A 113 -11.66 -8.81 -2.69
CA SER A 113 -10.27 -8.85 -2.25
C SER A 113 -10.07 -8.38 -0.82
N VAL A 114 -9.08 -8.97 -0.19
CA VAL A 114 -8.60 -8.64 1.16
C VAL A 114 -7.14 -8.25 1.05
N ASP A 115 -6.80 -7.03 1.44
CA ASP A 115 -5.43 -6.56 1.60
C ASP A 115 -5.13 -6.44 3.10
N HIS A 116 -4.23 -7.29 3.62
CA HIS A 116 -3.78 -7.22 5.00
C HIS A 116 -2.35 -6.69 5.07
N TYR A 117 -2.18 -5.54 5.71
CA TYR A 117 -0.87 -4.97 6.03
C TYR A 117 -0.53 -5.34 7.47
N PHE A 118 0.57 -6.05 7.63
CA PHE A 118 1.05 -6.43 8.97
C PHE A 118 1.63 -5.21 9.69
N LYS A 119 1.74 -5.34 11.00
CA LYS A 119 2.40 -4.31 11.81
C LYS A 119 3.85 -4.13 11.36
N GLN A 120 4.27 -2.87 11.18
CA GLN A 120 5.67 -2.53 10.89
C GLN A 120 6.34 -2.00 12.15
N ASN A 121 7.22 -2.82 12.72
CA ASN A 121 8.03 -2.51 13.89
C ASN A 121 9.52 -2.40 13.57
N ASN A 122 9.94 -2.86 12.40
CA ASN A 122 11.33 -2.77 11.95
C ASN A 122 11.56 -1.37 11.39
N ILE A 123 11.73 -0.41 12.26
CA ILE A 123 11.78 1.03 11.95
C ILE A 123 13.12 1.63 12.32
N PHE A 124 13.50 2.70 11.64
CA PHE A 124 14.60 3.57 12.01
C PHE A 124 14.09 4.62 13.01
N SER A 125 14.20 4.32 14.30
CA SER A 125 13.66 5.18 15.34
C SER A 125 14.65 6.25 15.85
N ALA A 126 15.89 6.24 15.35
CA ALA A 126 16.85 7.29 15.70
C ALA A 126 16.36 8.68 15.23
N PHE A 127 16.67 9.68 16.04
CA PHE A 127 16.29 11.08 15.77
C PHE A 127 14.77 11.29 15.57
N ASP A 128 13.93 10.41 16.11
CA ASP A 128 12.48 10.41 15.85
C ASP A 128 12.10 10.41 14.35
N THR A 129 12.97 9.82 13.52
CA THR A 129 12.81 9.82 12.07
C THR A 129 11.58 9.02 11.64
N GLU A 130 11.31 7.91 12.33
CA GLU A 130 10.24 6.98 11.95
C GLU A 130 9.52 6.40 13.17
N THR A 131 8.22 6.17 13.05
CA THR A 131 7.40 5.50 14.05
C THR A 131 6.80 4.21 13.51
N SER A 132 6.50 3.25 14.39
CA SER A 132 5.81 2.01 14.01
C SER A 132 4.43 2.31 13.43
N THR A 133 3.92 1.37 12.65
CA THR A 133 2.57 1.45 12.07
C THR A 133 1.80 0.20 12.46
N PRO A 134 0.59 0.32 13.03
CA PRO A 134 -0.23 -0.83 13.37
C PRO A 134 -0.68 -1.60 12.12
N ALA A 135 -1.02 -2.88 12.30
CA ALA A 135 -1.62 -3.67 11.25
C ALA A 135 -3.03 -3.16 10.91
N TYR A 136 -3.42 -3.31 9.65
CA TYR A 136 -4.79 -3.03 9.20
C TYR A 136 -5.19 -3.92 8.03
N THR A 137 -6.50 -4.08 7.83
CA THR A 137 -7.06 -4.90 6.76
C THR A 137 -8.06 -4.07 5.96
N LEU A 138 -7.93 -4.10 4.64
CA LEU A 138 -8.83 -3.43 3.70
C LEU A 138 -9.62 -4.48 2.93
N LEU A 139 -10.92 -4.27 2.81
CA LEU A 139 -11.82 -5.12 2.02
C LEU A 139 -12.27 -4.34 0.80
N SER A 140 -12.22 -4.99 -0.37
CA SER A 140 -12.63 -4.37 -1.62
C SER A 140 -13.47 -5.31 -2.46
N VAL A 141 -14.37 -4.75 -3.27
CA VAL A 141 -15.19 -5.47 -4.25
C VAL A 141 -15.06 -4.81 -5.61
N GLY A 142 -15.30 -5.57 -6.65
CA GLY A 142 -15.37 -5.04 -8.02
C GLY A 142 -16.31 -5.87 -8.87
N VAL A 143 -17.07 -5.21 -9.73
CA VAL A 143 -17.92 -5.84 -10.73
C VAL A 143 -17.72 -5.11 -12.05
N GLY A 144 -17.64 -5.85 -13.14
CA GLY A 144 -17.52 -5.27 -14.47
C GLY A 144 -18.12 -6.14 -15.54
N THR A 145 -18.52 -5.54 -16.66
CA THR A 145 -19.06 -6.23 -17.82
C THR A 145 -18.91 -5.38 -19.07
N ASN A 146 -18.82 -6.07 -20.21
CA ASN A 146 -18.96 -5.43 -21.52
C ASN A 146 -20.41 -5.56 -21.99
N ILE A 147 -20.94 -4.49 -22.57
CA ILE A 147 -22.30 -4.42 -23.08
C ILE A 147 -22.25 -4.25 -24.59
N LYS A 148 -22.86 -5.18 -25.30
CA LYS A 148 -22.96 -5.18 -26.75
C LYS A 148 -24.05 -4.19 -27.19
N ALA A 149 -23.70 -3.29 -28.09
CA ALA A 149 -24.65 -2.35 -28.69
C ALA A 149 -24.20 -1.98 -30.11
N PHE A 150 -25.12 -1.57 -30.97
CA PHE A 150 -24.86 -1.09 -32.33
C PHE A 150 -23.96 -2.02 -33.18
N GLY A 151 -24.12 -3.36 -33.00
CA GLY A 151 -23.32 -4.36 -33.70
C GLY A 151 -21.90 -4.59 -33.18
N LYS A 152 -21.46 -3.84 -32.16
CA LYS A 152 -20.16 -4.01 -31.50
C LYS A 152 -20.30 -4.81 -30.22
N LYS A 153 -19.34 -5.74 -29.97
CA LYS A 153 -19.38 -6.63 -28.80
C LYS A 153 -19.08 -5.95 -27.48
N ASP A 154 -18.34 -4.85 -27.50
CA ASP A 154 -17.81 -4.13 -26.35
C ASP A 154 -18.06 -2.62 -26.45
N PHE A 155 -19.25 -2.22 -26.96
CA PHE A 155 -19.58 -0.83 -27.14
C PHE A 155 -19.55 -0.03 -25.84
N PHE A 156 -20.08 -0.61 -24.75
CA PHE A 156 -19.90 -0.08 -23.41
C PHE A 156 -19.11 -1.05 -22.54
N ASN A 157 -18.12 -0.52 -21.78
CA ASN A 157 -17.51 -1.26 -20.70
C ASN A 157 -17.89 -0.57 -19.39
N PHE A 158 -18.57 -1.28 -18.52
CA PHE A 158 -19.11 -0.76 -17.27
C PHE A 158 -18.41 -1.42 -16.08
N PHE A 159 -17.97 -0.60 -15.11
CA PHE A 159 -17.25 -1.05 -13.92
C PHE A 159 -17.78 -0.32 -12.69
N ILE A 160 -17.96 -1.06 -11.60
CA ILE A 160 -18.18 -0.54 -10.25
C ILE A 160 -17.13 -1.15 -9.35
N SER A 161 -16.50 -0.33 -8.52
CA SER A 161 -15.60 -0.81 -7.47
C SER A 161 -15.86 -0.12 -6.15
N GLY A 162 -15.71 -0.86 -5.06
CA GLY A 162 -15.72 -0.35 -3.70
C GLY A 162 -14.43 -0.73 -3.00
N GLU A 163 -13.77 0.25 -2.42
CA GLU A 163 -12.52 0.09 -1.68
C GLU A 163 -12.70 0.47 -0.21
N ASN A 164 -11.93 -0.16 0.66
CA ASN A 164 -12.02 0.05 2.11
C ASN A 164 -13.47 -0.02 2.62
N LEU A 165 -14.18 -1.09 2.26
CA LEU A 165 -15.61 -1.25 2.56
C LEU A 165 -15.94 -1.18 4.05
N ALA A 166 -15.02 -1.65 4.90
CA ALA A 166 -15.15 -1.59 6.35
C ALA A 166 -14.90 -0.18 6.92
N ASN A 167 -14.58 0.80 6.09
CA ASN A 167 -14.25 2.17 6.47
C ASN A 167 -13.17 2.25 7.57
N VAL A 168 -12.12 1.44 7.42
CA VAL A 168 -10.99 1.42 8.35
C VAL A 168 -10.24 2.73 8.26
N ALA A 169 -10.00 3.37 9.39
CA ALA A 169 -9.11 4.52 9.50
C ALA A 169 -7.67 4.02 9.61
N TYR A 170 -6.85 4.27 8.61
CA TYR A 170 -5.47 3.77 8.56
C TYR A 170 -4.51 4.81 8.00
N GLN A 171 -3.24 4.63 8.33
CA GLN A 171 -2.12 5.39 7.75
C GLN A 171 -1.14 4.38 7.14
N ASN A 172 -0.82 4.54 5.86
CA ASN A 172 0.19 3.69 5.23
C ASN A 172 1.56 3.99 5.84
N HIS A 173 2.37 2.95 6.09
CA HIS A 173 3.68 3.09 6.72
C HIS A 173 4.61 4.05 5.95
N LEU A 174 4.56 4.02 4.63
CA LEU A 174 5.38 4.87 3.76
C LEU A 174 4.85 6.30 3.60
N SER A 175 3.65 6.60 4.16
CA SER A 175 3.09 7.94 4.06
C SER A 175 3.82 8.90 4.99
N ARG A 176 4.48 9.90 4.42
CA ARG A 176 5.07 11.01 5.20
C ARG A 176 4.01 11.86 5.90
N LEU A 177 2.77 11.85 5.41
CA LEU A 177 1.65 12.60 5.98
C LEU A 177 1.19 12.06 7.35
N LYS A 178 1.60 10.86 7.76
CA LYS A 178 1.33 10.36 9.12
C LYS A 178 2.02 11.18 10.21
N TYR A 179 3.04 11.97 9.85
CA TYR A 179 3.78 12.86 10.75
C TYR A 179 3.27 14.31 10.73
N ALA A 180 2.21 14.59 9.99
CA ALA A 180 1.60 15.93 10.03
C ALA A 180 1.05 16.24 11.42
N PRO A 181 0.97 17.53 11.80
CA PRO A 181 0.45 17.96 13.10
C PRO A 181 -0.96 17.42 13.38
N GLU A 182 -1.32 17.43 14.65
CA GLU A 182 -2.67 17.04 15.09
C GLU A 182 -3.73 17.96 14.46
N ASN A 183 -4.77 17.33 13.93
CA ASN A 183 -5.96 18.04 13.47
C ASN A 183 -6.82 18.40 14.69
N LEU A 184 -6.86 19.68 15.05
CA LEU A 184 -7.55 20.17 16.24
C LEU A 184 -9.06 19.89 16.25
N ALA A 185 -9.70 19.69 15.10
CA ALA A 185 -11.12 19.38 15.01
C ALA A 185 -11.43 17.91 15.30
N THR A 186 -10.49 17.00 15.03
CA THR A 186 -10.69 15.56 15.15
C THR A 186 -9.85 14.89 16.23
N GLY A 187 -8.84 15.59 16.77
CA GLY A 187 -7.85 15.04 17.70
C GLY A 187 -6.93 13.98 17.09
N ARG A 188 -6.89 13.87 15.75
CA ARG A 188 -6.07 12.85 15.06
C ARG A 188 -4.72 13.43 14.67
N VAL A 189 -3.66 12.70 15.00
CA VAL A 189 -2.31 13.04 14.56
C VAL A 189 -2.08 12.50 13.14
N GLY A 190 -1.55 13.35 12.28
CA GLY A 190 -1.27 13.02 10.88
C GLY A 190 -2.52 12.94 10.00
N VAL A 191 -2.29 12.72 8.72
CA VAL A 191 -3.35 12.55 7.72
C VAL A 191 -3.58 11.06 7.49
N PHE A 192 -4.83 10.66 7.64
CA PHE A 192 -5.27 9.29 7.35
C PHE A 192 -5.54 9.11 5.86
N ASN A 193 -5.34 7.89 5.39
CA ASN A 193 -5.72 7.51 4.04
C ASN A 193 -7.25 7.55 3.86
N MET A 194 -7.67 7.52 2.61
CA MET A 194 -9.08 7.59 2.22
C MET A 194 -9.90 6.49 2.90
N GLY A 195 -11.04 6.84 3.47
CA GLY A 195 -12.03 5.92 3.99
C GLY A 195 -12.68 5.10 2.87
N ARG A 196 -13.91 4.64 3.11
CA ARG A 196 -14.69 3.92 2.10
C ARG A 196 -14.83 4.77 0.84
N ASN A 197 -14.48 4.18 -0.30
CA ASN A 197 -14.62 4.80 -1.61
C ASN A 197 -15.40 3.88 -2.53
N ILE A 198 -16.38 4.43 -3.25
CA ILE A 198 -17.13 3.72 -4.30
C ILE A 198 -16.94 4.50 -5.58
N SER A 199 -16.48 3.82 -6.61
CA SER A 199 -16.25 4.41 -7.93
C SER A 199 -17.02 3.66 -9.02
N THR A 200 -17.45 4.41 -10.03
CA THR A 200 -18.10 3.88 -11.23
C THR A 200 -17.37 4.42 -12.45
N LYS A 201 -17.11 3.54 -13.41
CA LYS A 201 -16.47 3.89 -14.68
C LYS A 201 -17.30 3.35 -15.85
N LEU A 202 -17.60 4.20 -16.80
CA LEU A 202 -18.19 3.83 -18.09
C LEU A 202 -17.22 4.22 -19.20
N VAL A 203 -16.87 3.25 -20.05
CA VAL A 203 -16.07 3.48 -21.26
C VAL A 203 -16.98 3.24 -22.47
N ILE A 204 -16.95 4.15 -23.44
CA ILE A 204 -17.72 4.06 -24.68
C ILE A 204 -16.72 3.91 -25.83
N ASN A 205 -16.86 2.82 -26.60
CA ASN A 205 -16.01 2.50 -27.75
C ASN A 205 -16.79 2.74 -29.05
N PHE A 206 -16.54 3.83 -29.74
CA PHE A 206 -17.19 4.22 -31.00
C PHE A 206 -16.29 4.11 -32.23
#